data_0b39f446472764f8cc8244e69df816e6
#
_entry.id   0b39f446472764f8cc8244e69df816e6
#
_cell.length_a   1.000
_cell.length_b   1.000
_cell.length_c   1.000
_cell.angle_alpha   90.00
_cell.angle_beta   90.00
_cell.angle_gamma   90.00
#
_symmetry.space_group_name_H-M   'P 1'
#
loop_
_entity.id
_entity.type
_entity.pdbx_description
1 polymer ?
#
loop_
_entity_poly.entity_id
_entity_poly.type
_entity_poly.pdbx_seq_one_letter_code
_entity_poly.pdbx_strand_id
1 'polypeptide(L)'
;MQLLTRFEPPRKGPVNADLAFPLLVTALLWYSSSYDLTAAEIGAAFVLCWLPWASYRKWCRGDRKGVPLFALLSGMYWLAYVVPLFWGSHEVTLVNGRRVLSETAISASLYLTLSGVLALGLGMKLAAHFRWMPSVRVDISDIPNHWNYLRIIFIVGTLVKILIPITELGGGGRQIISNFENMVPSVSFAIFLRYYLRRKISDFDKFLMFGYVLIALVVGISSGWLGSFIGFGIIAMIVYTYERHKLPLTAALIVLPIILFFQPGKEAFRARYWKEGSADGYTERIAFWVESSWNMWAGATTDPTGQKGQRLADATLHRLSLLQQTANVIENTPDRVPYQYGRLYSYVAVTFIPRFLWPDKPSVNDANHWYQVSYGLTMPGQIASVSIAVGTLAESYINFGWLGPVLIMFPLGMFLGSLQRIFLHADAGLLFSSIGAVLIPQLLSVESQMAEYVAGLAQQVFVVLLILIPVFKYRGRGKLVPRKVFAQSANRPEIFRSNTSLQKPPL
;
A
#
# COMPACT_ATOMS: atom_id res chain seq x y z
N MET A 1 -10.60 -35.19 -17.29
CA MET A 1 -10.76 -35.65 -15.90
C MET A 1 -10.72 -34.41 -15.01
N GLN A 2 -11.89 -33.83 -14.71
CA GLN A 2 -12.06 -32.58 -13.97
C GLN A 2 -11.98 -32.90 -12.49
N LEU A 3 -10.89 -32.54 -11.85
CA LEU A 3 -10.84 -32.40 -10.40
C LEU A 3 -11.46 -31.06 -10.01
N LEU A 4 -12.78 -31.03 -9.98
CA LEU A 4 -13.55 -30.04 -9.23
C LEU A 4 -13.35 -30.34 -7.76
N THR A 5 -12.33 -29.74 -7.15
CA THR A 5 -12.27 -29.66 -5.70
C THR A 5 -13.48 -28.83 -5.25
N ARG A 6 -14.51 -29.53 -4.73
CA ARG A 6 -15.59 -28.90 -3.97
C ARG A 6 -14.97 -28.05 -2.87
N PHE A 7 -15.09 -26.74 -3.00
CA PHE A 7 -14.80 -25.83 -1.88
C PHE A 7 -15.85 -26.08 -0.81
N GLU A 8 -15.49 -26.82 0.23
CA GLU A 8 -16.28 -26.79 1.46
C GLU A 8 -16.25 -25.36 2.00
N PRO A 9 -17.42 -24.75 2.30
CA PRO A 9 -17.44 -23.43 2.93
C PRO A 9 -16.70 -23.53 4.28
N PRO A 10 -15.87 -22.55 4.62
CA PRO A 10 -15.12 -22.58 5.86
C PRO A 10 -16.11 -22.69 7.04
N ARG A 11 -15.94 -23.70 7.85
CA ARG A 11 -16.73 -23.91 9.07
C ARG A 11 -16.71 -22.63 9.89
N LYS A 12 -17.87 -22.13 10.29
CA LYS A 12 -18.00 -20.99 11.23
C LYS A 12 -17.27 -21.38 12.49
N GLY A 13 -16.02 -20.97 12.64
CA GLY A 13 -15.29 -21.17 13.90
C GLY A 13 -15.98 -20.40 15.03
N PRO A 14 -15.82 -20.83 16.27
CA PRO A 14 -16.45 -20.18 17.41
C PRO A 14 -16.06 -18.72 17.48
N VAL A 15 -17.00 -17.85 17.88
CA VAL A 15 -16.82 -16.38 18.02
C VAL A 15 -15.61 -16.06 18.92
N ASN A 16 -15.32 -16.91 19.90
CA ASN A 16 -14.19 -16.76 20.82
C ASN A 16 -12.81 -16.75 20.11
N ALA A 17 -12.67 -17.42 18.95
CA ALA A 17 -11.41 -17.39 18.19
C ALA A 17 -11.13 -16.02 17.53
N ASP A 18 -12.13 -15.16 17.38
CA ASP A 18 -11.97 -13.83 16.79
C ASP A 18 -11.33 -12.83 17.76
N LEU A 19 -11.45 -13.05 19.05
CA LEU A 19 -10.85 -12.24 20.09
C LEU A 19 -9.54 -12.84 20.61
N ALA A 20 -9.39 -14.18 20.57
CA ALA A 20 -8.24 -14.86 21.15
C ALA A 20 -6.90 -14.43 20.50
N PHE A 21 -6.85 -14.31 19.18
CA PHE A 21 -5.62 -13.92 18.48
C PHE A 21 -5.18 -12.46 18.80
N PRO A 22 -6.06 -11.42 18.70
CA PRO A 22 -5.67 -10.07 19.10
C PRO A 22 -5.30 -9.94 20.57
N LEU A 23 -6.00 -10.66 21.46
CA LEU A 23 -5.67 -10.69 22.88
C LEU A 23 -4.29 -11.29 23.12
N LEU A 24 -3.98 -12.44 22.48
CA LEU A 24 -2.67 -13.06 22.57
C LEU A 24 -1.56 -12.16 22.06
N VAL A 25 -1.74 -11.56 20.88
CA VAL A 25 -0.74 -10.64 20.28
C VAL A 25 -0.51 -9.43 21.18
N THR A 26 -1.59 -8.78 21.66
CA THR A 26 -1.46 -7.61 22.54
C THR A 26 -0.82 -7.98 23.87
N ALA A 27 -1.16 -9.14 24.46
CA ALA A 27 -0.57 -9.63 25.69
C ALA A 27 0.93 -9.95 25.52
N LEU A 28 1.33 -10.55 24.41
CA LEU A 28 2.75 -10.83 24.10
C LEU A 28 3.54 -9.52 23.90
N LEU A 29 2.98 -8.54 23.19
CA LEU A 29 3.60 -7.24 23.03
C LEU A 29 3.75 -6.53 24.38
N TRP A 30 2.72 -6.55 25.22
CA TRP A 30 2.76 -5.95 26.56
C TRP A 30 3.78 -6.65 27.46
N TYR A 31 3.79 -7.98 27.48
CA TYR A 31 4.77 -8.73 28.28
C TYR A 31 6.21 -8.45 27.89
N SER A 32 6.48 -8.20 26.60
CA SER A 32 7.82 -7.87 26.07
C SER A 32 8.13 -6.37 26.08
N SER A 33 7.20 -5.52 26.54
CA SER A 33 7.41 -4.07 26.63
C SER A 33 8.31 -3.69 27.80
N SER A 34 9.13 -2.68 27.58
CA SER A 34 9.92 -2.04 28.63
C SER A 34 9.20 -0.82 29.26
N TYR A 35 7.97 -0.52 28.84
CA TYR A 35 7.21 0.65 29.27
C TYR A 35 6.01 0.24 30.14
N ASP A 36 5.76 1.06 31.16
CA ASP A 36 4.58 0.93 32.03
C ASP A 36 3.35 1.55 31.34
N LEU A 37 2.57 0.72 30.70
CA LEU A 37 1.38 1.13 29.95
C LEU A 37 0.13 1.05 30.82
N THR A 38 -0.72 2.06 30.72
CA THR A 38 -2.03 2.09 31.37
C THR A 38 -3.00 1.08 30.75
N ALA A 39 -4.03 0.65 31.51
CA ALA A 39 -5.08 -0.21 31.00
C ALA A 39 -5.82 0.39 29.79
N ALA A 40 -5.93 1.72 29.71
CA ALA A 40 -6.55 2.42 28.58
C ALA A 40 -5.70 2.32 27.30
N GLU A 41 -4.38 2.44 27.41
CA GLU A 41 -3.45 2.28 26.27
C GLU A 41 -3.44 0.84 25.77
N ILE A 42 -3.38 -0.14 26.67
CA ILE A 42 -3.48 -1.56 26.32
C ILE A 42 -4.82 -1.85 25.64
N GLY A 43 -5.92 -1.27 26.14
CA GLY A 43 -7.25 -1.40 25.53
C GLY A 43 -7.31 -0.79 24.13
N ALA A 44 -6.73 0.39 23.92
CA ALA A 44 -6.65 1.04 22.60
C ALA A 44 -5.78 0.23 21.63
N ALA A 45 -4.62 -0.26 22.07
CA ALA A 45 -3.73 -1.13 21.29
C ALA A 45 -4.43 -2.45 20.91
N PHE A 46 -5.17 -3.04 21.83
CA PHE A 46 -5.99 -4.21 21.55
C PHE A 46 -7.05 -3.95 20.47
N VAL A 47 -7.79 -2.85 20.55
CA VAL A 47 -8.81 -2.50 19.54
C VAL A 47 -8.14 -2.30 18.18
N LEU A 48 -7.01 -1.59 18.12
CA LEU A 48 -6.24 -1.39 16.88
C LEU A 48 -5.69 -2.70 16.31
N CYS A 49 -5.36 -3.71 17.12
CA CYS A 49 -5.00 -5.06 16.68
C CYS A 49 -6.23 -5.87 16.23
N TRP A 50 -7.36 -5.68 16.90
CA TRP A 50 -8.61 -6.40 16.61
C TRP A 50 -9.24 -5.96 15.28
N LEU A 51 -9.20 -4.68 14.93
CA LEU A 51 -9.83 -4.14 13.71
C LEU A 51 -9.32 -4.82 12.42
N PRO A 52 -8.01 -4.91 12.15
CA PRO A 52 -7.49 -5.63 10.98
C PRO A 52 -7.84 -7.12 11.02
N TRP A 53 -7.73 -7.75 12.19
CA TRP A 53 -8.04 -9.16 12.36
C TRP A 53 -9.52 -9.46 12.11
N ALA A 54 -10.43 -8.70 12.70
CA ALA A 54 -11.88 -8.85 12.52
C ALA A 54 -12.29 -8.65 11.05
N SER A 55 -11.70 -7.65 10.38
CA SER A 55 -11.92 -7.41 8.95
C SER A 55 -11.39 -8.56 8.08
N TYR A 56 -10.20 -9.07 8.38
CA TYR A 56 -9.62 -10.23 7.72
C TYR A 56 -10.48 -11.49 7.93
N ARG A 57 -10.91 -11.77 9.17
CA ARG A 57 -11.78 -12.89 9.49
C ARG A 57 -13.13 -12.80 8.79
N LYS A 58 -13.70 -11.60 8.71
CA LYS A 58 -14.94 -11.35 7.95
C LYS A 58 -14.74 -11.67 6.47
N TRP A 59 -13.61 -11.27 5.87
CA TRP A 59 -13.27 -11.60 4.49
C TRP A 59 -13.11 -13.11 4.29
N CYS A 60 -12.45 -13.80 5.22
CA CYS A 60 -12.32 -15.26 5.19
C CYS A 60 -13.66 -15.99 5.24
N ARG A 61 -14.63 -15.47 6.01
CA ARG A 61 -16.00 -16.03 6.12
C ARG A 61 -16.86 -15.70 4.89
N GLY A 62 -16.56 -14.62 4.17
CA GLY A 62 -17.25 -14.17 2.97
C GLY A 62 -16.70 -14.73 1.67
N ASP A 63 -16.31 -16.01 1.63
CA ASP A 63 -15.75 -16.72 0.47
C ASP A 63 -14.43 -16.14 -0.07
N ARG A 64 -13.77 -15.26 0.68
CA ARG A 64 -12.49 -14.63 0.32
C ARG A 64 -12.48 -13.93 -1.04
N LYS A 65 -13.61 -13.37 -1.40
CA LYS A 65 -13.77 -12.64 -2.67
C LYS A 65 -13.23 -11.23 -2.58
N GLY A 66 -12.57 -10.77 -3.64
CA GLY A 66 -11.94 -9.45 -3.67
C GLY A 66 -10.74 -9.31 -2.73
N VAL A 67 -10.40 -8.08 -2.35
CA VAL A 67 -9.27 -7.75 -1.47
C VAL A 67 -9.79 -7.09 -0.20
N PRO A 68 -9.35 -7.52 0.99
CA PRO A 68 -9.76 -6.94 2.26
C PRO A 68 -8.99 -5.63 2.54
N LEU A 69 -9.27 -4.56 1.78
CA LEU A 69 -8.50 -3.31 1.83
C LEU A 69 -8.47 -2.70 3.24
N PHE A 70 -9.60 -2.70 3.97
CA PHE A 70 -9.62 -2.17 5.34
C PHE A 70 -8.74 -2.99 6.29
N ALA A 71 -8.68 -4.32 6.13
CA ALA A 71 -7.77 -5.14 6.94
C ALA A 71 -6.31 -4.79 6.68
N LEU A 72 -5.94 -4.56 5.43
CA LEU A 72 -4.57 -4.16 5.06
C LEU A 72 -4.25 -2.77 5.59
N LEU A 73 -5.12 -1.78 5.39
CA LEU A 73 -4.92 -0.41 5.86
C LEU A 73 -4.82 -0.33 7.38
N SER A 74 -5.80 -0.89 8.10
CA SER A 74 -5.78 -0.89 9.56
C SER A 74 -4.61 -1.69 10.14
N GLY A 75 -4.15 -2.73 9.42
CA GLY A 75 -2.92 -3.45 9.73
C GLY A 75 -1.67 -2.59 9.60
N MET A 76 -1.58 -1.73 8.58
CA MET A 76 -0.48 -0.77 8.43
C MET A 76 -0.49 0.27 9.56
N TYR A 77 -1.66 0.78 9.98
CA TYR A 77 -1.76 1.66 11.15
C TYR A 77 -1.37 0.94 12.44
N TRP A 78 -1.80 -0.29 12.63
CA TRP A 78 -1.36 -1.11 13.77
C TRP A 78 0.16 -1.26 13.79
N LEU A 79 0.77 -1.58 12.67
CA LEU A 79 2.22 -1.73 12.55
C LEU A 79 2.98 -0.41 12.83
N ALA A 80 2.47 0.72 12.33
CA ALA A 80 3.14 2.02 12.46
C ALA A 80 2.94 2.71 13.81
N TYR A 81 1.89 2.36 14.57
CA TYR A 81 1.55 3.05 15.82
C TYR A 81 1.54 2.14 17.05
N VAL A 82 1.08 0.89 16.92
CA VAL A 82 0.97 -0.01 18.07
C VAL A 82 2.26 -0.76 18.34
N VAL A 83 2.90 -1.32 17.32
CA VAL A 83 4.19 -2.02 17.50
C VAL A 83 5.25 -1.11 18.12
N PRO A 84 5.44 0.15 17.65
CA PRO A 84 6.39 1.08 18.26
C PRO A 84 6.02 1.53 19.68
N LEU A 85 4.76 1.47 20.09
CA LEU A 85 4.35 1.76 21.46
C LEU A 85 5.02 0.81 22.46
N PHE A 86 5.15 -0.46 22.09
CA PHE A 86 5.71 -1.49 22.98
C PHE A 86 7.22 -1.65 22.85
N TRP A 87 7.78 -1.48 21.65
CA TRP A 87 9.18 -1.81 21.35
C TRP A 87 10.00 -0.64 20.82
N GLY A 88 9.38 0.46 20.43
CA GLY A 88 10.09 1.63 19.92
C GLY A 88 10.67 2.48 21.03
N SER A 89 11.77 3.21 20.76
CA SER A 89 12.18 4.30 21.64
C SER A 89 11.13 5.41 21.61
N HIS A 90 10.73 5.93 22.77
CA HIS A 90 9.80 7.07 22.84
C HIS A 90 10.56 8.39 22.67
N GLU A 91 11.45 8.44 21.68
CA GLU A 91 12.30 9.57 21.35
C GLU A 91 12.06 10.05 19.92
N VAL A 92 12.25 11.34 19.69
CA VAL A 92 12.29 11.92 18.36
C VAL A 92 13.69 12.51 18.10
N THR A 93 14.23 12.28 16.91
CA THR A 93 15.47 12.88 16.47
C THR A 93 15.19 14.24 15.86
N LEU A 94 15.67 15.29 16.51
CA LEU A 94 15.60 16.67 16.07
C LEU A 94 16.98 17.14 15.57
N VAL A 95 17.02 18.29 14.92
CA VAL A 95 18.27 18.94 14.48
C VAL A 95 19.26 19.13 15.63
N ASN A 96 18.76 19.45 16.83
CA ASN A 96 19.57 19.72 18.01
C ASN A 96 19.84 18.49 18.89
N GLY A 97 19.55 17.28 18.38
CA GLY A 97 19.75 16.03 19.11
C GLY A 97 18.47 15.24 19.32
N ARG A 98 18.54 14.22 20.17
CA ARG A 98 17.37 13.40 20.52
C ARG A 98 16.60 14.02 21.67
N ARG A 99 15.28 13.97 21.60
CA ARG A 99 14.37 14.42 22.66
C ARG A 99 13.44 13.27 23.04
N VAL A 100 13.37 12.99 24.34
CA VAL A 100 12.37 12.09 24.90
C VAL A 100 11.01 12.78 24.84
N LEU A 101 10.00 12.07 24.33
CA LEU A 101 8.61 12.54 24.25
C LEU A 101 7.90 12.25 25.56
N SER A 102 6.95 13.10 25.91
CA SER A 102 6.12 12.88 27.11
C SER A 102 5.21 11.65 26.92
N GLU A 103 4.99 10.92 28.01
CA GLU A 103 4.05 9.77 28.01
C GLU A 103 2.66 10.20 27.58
N THR A 104 2.23 11.39 27.99
CA THR A 104 0.95 11.96 27.59
C THR A 104 0.83 12.17 26.10
N ALA A 105 1.90 12.61 25.40
CA ALA A 105 1.90 12.78 23.94
C ALA A 105 1.90 11.43 23.21
N ILE A 106 2.59 10.43 23.75
CA ILE A 106 2.59 9.07 23.21
C ILE A 106 1.17 8.46 23.31
N SER A 107 0.55 8.53 24.49
CA SER A 107 -0.83 8.07 24.71
C SER A 107 -1.83 8.81 23.82
N ALA A 108 -1.68 10.13 23.72
CA ALA A 108 -2.51 10.97 22.86
C ALA A 108 -2.38 10.57 21.38
N SER A 109 -1.18 10.24 20.92
CA SER A 109 -0.95 9.74 19.54
C SER A 109 -1.67 8.40 19.29
N LEU A 110 -1.68 7.49 20.26
CA LEU A 110 -2.40 6.23 20.17
C LEU A 110 -3.93 6.45 20.09
N TYR A 111 -4.50 7.31 20.93
CA TYR A 111 -5.94 7.60 20.93
C TYR A 111 -6.36 8.35 19.65
N LEU A 112 -5.52 9.25 19.16
CA LEU A 112 -5.70 9.93 17.88
C LEU A 112 -5.77 8.90 16.73
N THR A 113 -4.87 7.91 16.77
CA THR A 113 -4.83 6.83 15.77
C THR A 113 -6.09 5.98 15.84
N LEU A 114 -6.52 5.62 17.03
CA LEU A 114 -7.76 4.85 17.24
C LEU A 114 -8.97 5.58 16.64
N SER A 115 -9.13 6.86 16.95
CA SER A 115 -10.23 7.68 16.41
C SER A 115 -10.20 7.77 14.88
N GLY A 116 -9.02 7.98 14.30
CA GLY A 116 -8.84 8.07 12.86
C GLY A 116 -9.09 6.76 12.12
N VAL A 117 -8.61 5.62 12.64
CA VAL A 117 -8.85 4.30 12.03
C VAL A 117 -10.32 3.89 12.13
N LEU A 118 -10.99 4.22 13.23
CA LEU A 118 -12.44 4.01 13.36
C LEU A 118 -13.21 4.87 12.35
N ALA A 119 -12.88 6.16 12.23
CA ALA A 119 -13.48 7.05 11.24
C ALA A 119 -13.27 6.57 9.80
N LEU A 120 -12.05 6.12 9.46
CA LEU A 120 -11.73 5.51 8.19
C LEU A 120 -12.60 4.28 7.90
N GLY A 121 -12.72 3.37 8.87
CA GLY A 121 -13.53 2.17 8.76
C GLY A 121 -15.02 2.46 8.58
N LEU A 122 -15.54 3.46 9.31
CA LEU A 122 -16.92 3.92 9.14
C LEU A 122 -17.16 4.52 7.76
N GLY A 123 -16.25 5.34 7.26
CA GLY A 123 -16.31 5.90 5.91
C GLY A 123 -16.33 4.81 4.85
N MET A 124 -15.42 3.83 4.93
CA MET A 124 -15.38 2.70 4.01
C MET A 124 -16.66 1.85 4.06
N LYS A 125 -17.21 1.62 5.26
CA LYS A 125 -18.46 0.90 5.44
C LYS A 125 -19.62 1.65 4.82
N LEU A 126 -19.70 2.97 5.00
CA LEU A 126 -20.75 3.80 4.42
C LEU A 126 -20.67 3.80 2.89
N ALA A 127 -19.47 3.95 2.30
CA ALA A 127 -19.27 3.87 0.86
C ALA A 127 -19.76 2.54 0.26
N ALA A 128 -19.66 1.44 0.99
CA ALA A 128 -20.17 0.14 0.53
C ALA A 128 -21.70 0.11 0.35
N HIS A 129 -22.45 1.01 1.01
CA HIS A 129 -23.90 1.13 0.88
C HIS A 129 -24.34 2.05 -0.26
N PHE A 130 -23.48 2.96 -0.74
CA PHE A 130 -23.82 3.83 -1.85
C PHE A 130 -23.87 3.06 -3.18
N ARG A 131 -25.09 2.84 -3.70
CA ARG A 131 -25.35 2.08 -4.93
C ARG A 131 -25.15 2.89 -6.22
N TRP A 132 -24.88 4.18 -6.15
CA TRP A 132 -24.79 5.07 -7.31
C TRP A 132 -23.49 4.92 -8.12
N MET A 133 -22.45 4.29 -7.56
CA MET A 133 -21.25 3.99 -8.32
C MET A 133 -21.44 2.69 -9.12
N PRO A 134 -21.39 2.74 -10.45
CA PRO A 134 -21.51 1.57 -11.27
C PRO A 134 -20.30 0.65 -11.09
N SER A 135 -20.53 -0.63 -10.84
CA SER A 135 -19.48 -1.63 -11.02
C SER A 135 -19.23 -1.76 -12.52
N VAL A 136 -18.14 -1.23 -13.00
CA VAL A 136 -17.79 -1.33 -14.42
C VAL A 136 -17.11 -2.68 -14.64
N ARG A 137 -17.79 -3.59 -15.34
CA ARG A 137 -17.21 -4.86 -15.78
C ARG A 137 -16.65 -4.66 -17.18
N VAL A 138 -15.35 -4.46 -17.29
CA VAL A 138 -14.66 -4.51 -18.57
C VAL A 138 -13.69 -5.66 -18.52
N ASP A 139 -13.83 -6.59 -19.44
CA ASP A 139 -12.83 -7.63 -19.63
C ASP A 139 -11.87 -7.17 -20.73
N ILE A 140 -10.59 -7.50 -20.59
CA ILE A 140 -9.58 -7.18 -21.60
C ILE A 140 -9.80 -7.96 -22.89
N SER A 141 -10.51 -9.09 -22.82
CA SER A 141 -10.94 -9.88 -23.98
C SER A 141 -11.86 -9.13 -24.94
N ASP A 142 -12.47 -8.03 -24.47
CA ASP A 142 -13.32 -7.17 -25.32
C ASP A 142 -12.48 -6.31 -26.29
N ILE A 143 -11.17 -6.26 -26.14
CA ILE A 143 -10.25 -5.53 -27.02
C ILE A 143 -9.75 -6.49 -28.11
N PRO A 144 -9.98 -6.20 -29.40
CA PRO A 144 -9.36 -6.95 -30.49
C PRO A 144 -7.84 -6.94 -30.36
N ASN A 145 -7.20 -8.09 -30.58
CA ASN A 145 -5.74 -8.24 -30.43
C ASN A 145 -5.20 -7.83 -29.05
N HIS A 146 -5.98 -8.02 -27.98
CA HIS A 146 -5.61 -7.62 -26.62
C HIS A 146 -4.24 -8.14 -26.16
N TRP A 147 -3.82 -9.33 -26.59
CA TRP A 147 -2.51 -9.87 -26.28
C TRP A 147 -1.37 -9.03 -26.87
N ASN A 148 -1.48 -8.64 -28.15
CA ASN A 148 -0.49 -7.79 -28.79
C ASN A 148 -0.47 -6.40 -28.15
N TYR A 149 -1.63 -5.85 -27.82
CA TYR A 149 -1.72 -4.60 -27.07
C TYR A 149 -1.01 -4.68 -25.72
N LEU A 150 -1.27 -5.72 -24.93
CA LEU A 150 -0.60 -5.93 -23.64
C LEU A 150 0.91 -6.10 -23.78
N ARG A 151 1.38 -6.85 -24.78
CA ARG A 151 2.81 -7.03 -25.05
C ARG A 151 3.48 -5.72 -25.43
N ILE A 152 2.85 -4.94 -26.31
CA ILE A 152 3.38 -3.64 -26.74
C ILE A 152 3.50 -2.69 -25.54
N ILE A 153 2.46 -2.48 -24.78
CA ILE A 153 2.51 -1.57 -23.63
C ILE A 153 3.49 -2.07 -22.56
N PHE A 154 3.63 -3.38 -22.39
CA PHE A 154 4.57 -3.99 -21.47
C PHE A 154 6.03 -3.75 -21.89
N ILE A 155 6.35 -4.00 -23.16
CA ILE A 155 7.68 -3.79 -23.72
C ILE A 155 8.03 -2.29 -23.70
N VAL A 156 7.13 -1.42 -24.18
CA VAL A 156 7.34 0.03 -24.19
C VAL A 156 7.55 0.56 -22.78
N GLY A 157 6.70 0.20 -21.83
CA GLY A 157 6.84 0.64 -20.44
C GLY A 157 8.14 0.12 -19.78
N THR A 158 8.56 -1.11 -20.11
CA THR A 158 9.83 -1.67 -19.62
C THR A 158 11.04 -0.96 -20.21
N LEU A 159 11.02 -0.66 -21.51
CA LEU A 159 12.09 0.10 -22.18
C LEU A 159 12.18 1.52 -21.61
N VAL A 160 11.07 2.20 -21.41
CA VAL A 160 11.03 3.51 -20.77
C VAL A 160 11.67 3.45 -19.38
N LYS A 161 11.38 2.41 -18.58
CA LYS A 161 11.98 2.21 -17.25
C LYS A 161 13.51 2.04 -17.28
N ILE A 162 14.05 1.43 -18.34
CA ILE A 162 15.50 1.27 -18.51
C ILE A 162 16.16 2.58 -18.99
N LEU A 163 15.49 3.33 -19.86
CA LEU A 163 16.04 4.51 -20.52
C LEU A 163 15.95 5.79 -19.67
N ILE A 164 14.93 5.94 -18.82
CA ILE A 164 14.74 7.15 -18.01
C ILE A 164 15.91 7.50 -17.08
N PRO A 165 16.57 6.55 -16.39
CA PRO A 165 17.74 6.88 -15.58
C PRO A 165 18.89 7.49 -16.37
N ILE A 166 18.89 7.31 -17.70
CA ILE A 166 19.94 7.76 -18.62
C ILE A 166 19.62 9.17 -19.17
N THR A 167 18.35 9.61 -19.07
CA THR A 167 17.90 10.88 -19.64
C THR A 167 17.80 11.96 -18.58
N GLU A 168 18.44 13.11 -18.80
CA GLU A 168 18.34 14.31 -17.96
C GLU A 168 17.03 15.07 -18.18
N LEU A 169 15.89 14.40 -18.05
CA LEU A 169 14.60 15.02 -18.13
C LEU A 169 14.28 15.78 -16.84
N GLY A 170 14.22 17.09 -16.87
CA GLY A 170 13.90 17.94 -15.73
C GLY A 170 12.38 18.11 -15.48
N GLY A 171 12.03 18.39 -14.22
CA GLY A 171 10.72 18.94 -13.84
C GLY A 171 9.52 18.00 -13.94
N GLY A 172 8.34 18.57 -14.23
CA GLY A 172 7.06 17.86 -14.23
C GLY A 172 6.92 16.75 -15.27
N GLY A 173 7.67 16.83 -16.40
CA GLY A 173 7.70 15.78 -17.41
C GLY A 173 8.25 14.48 -16.87
N ARG A 174 9.34 14.51 -16.10
CA ARG A 174 9.95 13.32 -15.48
C ARG A 174 8.97 12.59 -14.56
N GLN A 175 8.14 13.31 -13.82
CA GLN A 175 7.18 12.71 -12.89
C GLN A 175 6.05 11.95 -13.61
N ILE A 176 5.52 12.52 -14.72
CA ILE A 176 4.48 11.84 -15.53
C ILE A 176 5.07 10.58 -16.17
N ILE A 177 6.27 10.69 -16.73
CA ILE A 177 6.96 9.56 -17.36
C ILE A 177 7.31 8.50 -16.32
N SER A 178 7.75 8.88 -15.12
CA SER A 178 8.00 7.95 -14.01
C SER A 178 6.74 7.19 -13.58
N ASN A 179 5.59 7.85 -13.53
CA ASN A 179 4.33 7.15 -13.27
C ASN A 179 3.94 6.20 -14.41
N PHE A 180 4.18 6.60 -15.67
CA PHE A 180 3.93 5.75 -16.82
C PHE A 180 4.81 4.49 -16.79
N GLU A 181 6.11 4.63 -16.58
CA GLU A 181 7.08 3.51 -16.51
C GLU A 181 6.80 2.52 -15.36
N ASN A 182 6.19 3.01 -14.28
CA ASN A 182 5.85 2.16 -13.15
C ASN A 182 4.46 1.51 -13.28
N MET A 183 3.45 2.26 -13.73
CA MET A 183 2.07 1.78 -13.80
C MET A 183 1.81 0.86 -14.99
N VAL A 184 2.27 1.25 -16.20
CA VAL A 184 1.90 0.55 -17.43
C VAL A 184 2.43 -0.87 -17.47
N PRO A 185 3.74 -1.13 -17.26
CA PRO A 185 4.22 -2.51 -17.23
C PRO A 185 3.70 -3.28 -16.02
N SER A 186 3.43 -2.62 -14.89
CA SER A 186 2.89 -3.29 -13.69
C SER A 186 1.47 -3.81 -13.91
N VAL A 187 0.61 -3.09 -14.64
CA VAL A 187 -0.73 -3.57 -15.01
C VAL A 187 -0.62 -4.78 -15.93
N SER A 188 0.23 -4.72 -16.95
CA SER A 188 0.47 -5.86 -17.86
C SER A 188 1.06 -7.06 -17.11
N PHE A 189 2.02 -6.81 -16.21
CA PHE A 189 2.57 -7.83 -15.32
C PHE A 189 1.48 -8.49 -14.45
N ALA A 190 0.62 -7.69 -13.84
CA ALA A 190 -0.48 -8.21 -13.01
C ALA A 190 -1.42 -9.12 -13.84
N ILE A 191 -1.70 -8.75 -15.10
CA ILE A 191 -2.50 -9.58 -16.01
C ILE A 191 -1.75 -10.85 -16.39
N PHE A 192 -0.47 -10.77 -16.80
CA PHE A 192 0.34 -11.94 -17.15
C PHE A 192 0.50 -12.89 -15.97
N LEU A 193 0.72 -12.38 -14.76
CA LEU A 193 0.80 -13.19 -13.55
C LEU A 193 -0.52 -13.95 -13.29
N ARG A 194 -1.68 -13.32 -13.52
CA ARG A 194 -2.97 -14.01 -13.40
C ARG A 194 -3.11 -15.17 -14.40
N TYR A 195 -2.72 -14.95 -15.66
CA TYR A 195 -2.71 -16.01 -16.67
C TYR A 195 -1.69 -17.12 -16.36
N TYR A 196 -0.54 -16.74 -15.80
CA TYR A 196 0.46 -17.69 -15.31
C TYR A 196 -0.11 -18.59 -14.19
N LEU A 197 -0.74 -17.98 -13.19
CA LEU A 197 -1.38 -18.72 -12.08
C LEU A 197 -2.53 -19.64 -12.57
N ARG A 198 -3.20 -19.26 -13.67
CA ARG A 198 -4.24 -20.06 -14.33
C ARG A 198 -3.68 -21.10 -15.30
N ARG A 199 -2.37 -21.17 -15.49
CA ARG A 199 -1.68 -22.03 -16.48
C ARG A 199 -2.16 -21.81 -17.93
N LYS A 200 -2.46 -20.56 -18.29
CA LYS A 200 -2.99 -20.14 -19.61
C LYS A 200 -2.09 -19.10 -20.29
N ILE A 201 -0.81 -19.07 -19.99
CA ILE A 201 0.18 -18.12 -20.52
C ILE A 201 1.11 -18.82 -21.51
N SER A 202 1.51 -18.13 -22.59
CA SER A 202 2.51 -18.61 -23.54
C SER A 202 3.92 -18.56 -22.96
N ASP A 203 4.87 -19.34 -23.52
CA ASP A 203 6.26 -19.32 -23.04
C ASP A 203 6.93 -17.99 -23.34
N PHE A 204 6.58 -17.33 -24.45
CA PHE A 204 7.05 -15.97 -24.75
C PHE A 204 6.58 -14.96 -23.69
N ASP A 205 5.32 -15.01 -23.28
CA ASP A 205 4.78 -14.10 -22.26
C ASP A 205 5.37 -14.40 -20.87
N LYS A 206 5.71 -15.66 -20.57
CA LYS A 206 6.49 -16.01 -19.36
C LYS A 206 7.88 -15.36 -19.40
N PHE A 207 8.57 -15.47 -20.54
CA PHE A 207 9.89 -14.85 -20.72
C PHE A 207 9.82 -13.33 -20.50
N LEU A 208 8.85 -12.64 -21.11
CA LEU A 208 8.64 -11.21 -20.89
C LEU A 208 8.36 -10.89 -19.42
N MET A 209 7.49 -11.67 -18.76
CA MET A 209 7.12 -11.46 -17.36
C MET A 209 8.31 -11.63 -16.42
N PHE A 210 9.07 -12.71 -16.54
CA PHE A 210 10.25 -12.96 -15.69
C PHE A 210 11.39 -12.00 -16.01
N GLY A 211 11.59 -11.64 -17.29
CA GLY A 211 12.54 -10.61 -17.70
C GLY A 211 12.25 -9.26 -17.06
N TYR A 212 10.98 -8.86 -17.05
CA TYR A 212 10.56 -7.64 -16.35
C TYR A 212 10.81 -7.70 -14.84
N VAL A 213 10.51 -8.84 -14.19
CA VAL A 213 10.82 -9.03 -12.76
C VAL A 213 12.30 -8.80 -12.50
N LEU A 214 13.17 -9.42 -13.31
CA LEU A 214 14.62 -9.27 -13.17
C LEU A 214 15.05 -7.80 -13.35
N ILE A 215 14.57 -7.14 -14.39
CA ILE A 215 14.87 -5.72 -14.64
C ILE A 215 14.37 -4.85 -13.48
N ALA A 216 13.14 -5.07 -13.02
CA ALA A 216 12.57 -4.30 -11.91
C ALA A 216 13.35 -4.50 -10.60
N LEU A 217 13.86 -5.71 -10.35
CA LEU A 217 14.72 -6.00 -9.21
C LEU A 217 16.07 -5.29 -9.33
N VAL A 218 16.76 -5.42 -10.46
CA VAL A 218 18.08 -4.80 -10.69
C VAL A 218 17.97 -3.28 -10.56
N VAL A 219 17.02 -2.65 -11.28
CA VAL A 219 16.81 -1.19 -11.24
C VAL A 219 16.37 -0.74 -9.83
N GLY A 220 15.47 -1.49 -9.19
CA GLY A 220 14.98 -1.16 -7.85
C GLY A 220 16.10 -1.20 -6.79
N ILE A 221 16.89 -2.26 -6.76
CA ILE A 221 18.00 -2.41 -5.81
C ILE A 221 19.07 -1.36 -6.10
N SER A 222 19.49 -1.17 -7.36
CA SER A 222 20.53 -0.21 -7.73
C SER A 222 20.15 1.26 -7.50
N SER A 223 18.85 1.56 -7.36
CA SER A 223 18.37 2.92 -7.05
C SER A 223 18.42 3.28 -5.56
N GLY A 224 18.63 2.31 -4.65
CA GLY A 224 18.55 2.52 -3.21
C GLY A 224 17.13 2.70 -2.66
N TRP A 225 16.09 2.43 -3.47
CA TRP A 225 14.68 2.51 -3.07
C TRP A 225 14.08 1.13 -2.83
N LEU A 226 14.01 0.70 -1.59
CA LEU A 226 13.30 -0.53 -1.22
C LEU A 226 11.79 -0.46 -1.54
N GLY A 227 11.23 0.74 -1.56
CA GLY A 227 9.81 0.95 -1.86
C GLY A 227 9.39 0.40 -3.22
N SER A 228 10.23 0.49 -4.25
CA SER A 228 9.95 -0.08 -5.57
C SER A 228 9.85 -1.61 -5.53
N PHE A 229 10.74 -2.26 -4.79
CA PHE A 229 10.74 -3.71 -4.58
C PHE A 229 9.53 -4.16 -3.76
N ILE A 230 9.26 -3.47 -2.66
CA ILE A 230 8.11 -3.75 -1.78
C ILE A 230 6.80 -3.58 -2.55
N GLY A 231 6.66 -2.49 -3.31
CA GLY A 231 5.46 -2.22 -4.11
C GLY A 231 5.19 -3.32 -5.15
N PHE A 232 6.24 -3.78 -5.83
CA PHE A 232 6.13 -4.89 -6.77
C PHE A 232 5.72 -6.21 -6.09
N GLY A 233 6.31 -6.52 -4.94
CA GLY A 233 5.94 -7.68 -4.11
C GLY A 233 4.49 -7.61 -3.63
N ILE A 234 4.00 -6.42 -3.23
CA ILE A 234 2.60 -6.21 -2.86
C ILE A 234 1.68 -6.48 -4.04
N ILE A 235 1.99 -5.98 -5.24
CA ILE A 235 1.19 -6.25 -6.45
C ILE A 235 1.09 -7.76 -6.70
N ALA A 236 2.21 -8.47 -6.67
CA ALA A 236 2.24 -9.91 -6.86
C ALA A 236 1.42 -10.66 -5.79
N MET A 237 1.52 -10.24 -4.53
CA MET A 237 0.76 -10.80 -3.41
C MET A 237 -0.75 -10.59 -3.58
N ILE A 238 -1.17 -9.40 -4.01
CA ILE A 238 -2.58 -9.08 -4.24
C ILE A 238 -3.14 -9.88 -5.41
N VAL A 239 -2.40 -9.97 -6.51
CA VAL A 239 -2.79 -10.79 -7.66
C VAL A 239 -2.92 -12.27 -7.26
N TYR A 240 -1.98 -12.79 -6.49
CA TYR A 240 -2.04 -14.15 -5.95
C TYR A 240 -3.28 -14.35 -5.07
N THR A 241 -3.55 -13.40 -4.18
CA THR A 241 -4.72 -13.43 -3.28
C THR A 241 -6.03 -13.46 -4.09
N TYR A 242 -6.11 -12.69 -5.16
CA TYR A 242 -7.25 -12.67 -6.06
C TYR A 242 -7.50 -14.02 -6.74
N GLU A 243 -6.43 -14.67 -7.24
CA GLU A 243 -6.54 -15.90 -8.00
C GLU A 243 -6.67 -17.16 -7.12
N ARG A 244 -6.04 -17.15 -5.95
CA ARG A 244 -5.97 -18.32 -5.07
C ARG A 244 -6.86 -18.21 -3.83
N HIS A 245 -7.47 -17.03 -3.59
CA HIS A 245 -8.30 -16.76 -2.40
C HIS A 245 -7.57 -17.08 -1.08
N LYS A 246 -6.24 -16.89 -1.06
CA LYS A 246 -5.35 -17.13 0.09
C LYS A 246 -4.27 -16.07 0.10
N LEU A 247 -3.89 -15.61 1.30
CA LEU A 247 -2.71 -14.76 1.45
C LEU A 247 -1.44 -15.61 1.28
N PRO A 248 -0.45 -15.16 0.49
CA PRO A 248 0.82 -15.86 0.30
C PRO A 248 1.78 -15.61 1.48
N LEU A 249 1.43 -16.10 2.67
CA LEU A 249 2.23 -15.88 3.89
C LEU A 249 3.66 -16.41 3.75
N THR A 250 3.84 -17.53 3.05
CA THR A 250 5.17 -18.09 2.77
C THR A 250 6.04 -17.14 1.94
N ALA A 251 5.45 -16.48 0.94
CA ALA A 251 6.17 -15.46 0.16
C ALA A 251 6.52 -14.24 1.02
N ALA A 252 5.63 -13.81 1.91
CA ALA A 252 5.92 -12.73 2.86
C ALA A 252 7.08 -13.08 3.81
N LEU A 253 7.13 -14.33 4.29
CA LEU A 253 8.23 -14.83 5.14
C LEU A 253 9.58 -14.88 4.41
N ILE A 254 9.61 -15.00 3.09
CA ILE A 254 10.85 -14.94 2.29
C ILE A 254 11.25 -13.50 2.00
N VAL A 255 10.28 -12.64 1.65
CA VAL A 255 10.53 -11.25 1.24
C VAL A 255 10.93 -10.38 2.43
N LEU A 256 10.33 -10.59 3.61
CA LEU A 256 10.60 -9.79 4.80
C LEU A 256 12.07 -9.83 5.24
N PRO A 257 12.75 -10.98 5.36
CA PRO A 257 14.18 -11.02 5.67
C PRO A 257 15.05 -10.28 4.66
N ILE A 258 14.70 -10.33 3.36
CA ILE A 258 15.43 -9.60 2.32
C ILE A 258 15.32 -8.10 2.54
N ILE A 259 14.11 -7.59 2.83
CA ILE A 259 13.88 -6.18 3.13
C ILE A 259 14.68 -5.77 4.37
N LEU A 260 14.60 -6.57 5.45
CA LEU A 260 15.32 -6.31 6.70
C LEU A 260 16.83 -6.35 6.50
N PHE A 261 17.34 -7.23 5.65
CA PHE A 261 18.78 -7.32 5.34
C PHE A 261 19.31 -6.01 4.74
N PHE A 262 18.59 -5.41 3.78
CA PHE A 262 19.04 -4.21 3.10
C PHE A 262 18.83 -2.90 3.89
N GLN A 263 17.99 -2.91 4.93
CA GLN A 263 17.67 -1.68 5.69
C GLN A 263 18.88 -1.00 6.32
N PRO A 264 19.81 -1.67 7.01
CA PRO A 264 20.94 -1.01 7.67
C PRO A 264 21.87 -0.30 6.69
N GLY A 265 22.21 -0.94 5.56
CA GLY A 265 23.12 -0.40 4.54
C GLY A 265 22.56 0.77 3.73
N LYS A 266 21.27 1.10 3.88
CA LYS A 266 20.60 2.13 3.08
C LYS A 266 21.17 3.53 3.27
N GLU A 267 21.59 3.88 4.48
CA GLU A 267 22.15 5.19 4.78
C GLU A 267 23.51 5.39 4.12
N ALA A 268 24.40 4.40 4.24
CA ALA A 268 25.69 4.39 3.56
C ALA A 268 25.54 4.45 2.04
N PHE A 269 24.58 3.67 1.49
CA PHE A 269 24.26 3.70 0.06
C PHE A 269 23.83 5.09 -0.40
N ARG A 270 22.90 5.73 0.32
CA ARG A 270 22.41 7.07 -0.02
C ARG A 270 23.48 8.16 0.11
N ALA A 271 24.34 8.07 1.14
CA ALA A 271 25.45 8.99 1.29
C ALA A 271 26.35 8.97 0.04
N ARG A 272 26.73 7.77 -0.44
CA ARG A 272 27.60 7.61 -1.59
C ARG A 272 26.94 7.98 -2.94
N TYR A 273 25.71 7.50 -3.17
CA TYR A 273 25.12 7.57 -4.53
C TYR A 273 24.11 8.72 -4.72
N TRP A 274 23.52 9.23 -3.65
CA TRP A 274 22.56 10.33 -3.75
C TRP A 274 23.14 11.70 -3.45
N LYS A 275 24.17 11.77 -2.53
CA LYS A 275 24.79 13.04 -2.15
C LYS A 275 26.03 13.34 -2.97
N GLU A 276 26.93 12.36 -3.10
CA GLU A 276 28.22 12.56 -3.77
C GLU A 276 28.14 12.38 -5.28
N GLY A 277 27.16 11.60 -5.76
CA GLY A 277 27.03 11.25 -7.17
C GLY A 277 28.18 10.38 -7.66
N SER A 278 27.95 9.11 -7.94
CA SER A 278 28.97 8.18 -8.46
C SER A 278 28.56 7.68 -9.83
N ALA A 279 29.53 7.57 -10.74
CA ALA A 279 29.38 7.01 -12.07
C ALA A 279 29.30 5.47 -12.08
N ASP A 280 29.30 4.82 -10.90
CA ASP A 280 29.26 3.36 -10.77
C ASP A 280 28.06 2.74 -11.49
N GLY A 281 28.28 1.59 -12.11
CA GLY A 281 27.24 0.82 -12.78
C GLY A 281 26.26 0.13 -11.80
N TYR A 282 25.25 -0.55 -12.35
CA TYR A 282 24.24 -1.25 -11.54
C TYR A 282 24.85 -2.33 -10.63
N THR A 283 25.84 -3.08 -11.12
CA THR A 283 26.50 -4.18 -10.41
C THR A 283 27.30 -3.67 -9.21
N GLU A 284 28.07 -2.60 -9.38
CA GLU A 284 28.86 -1.97 -8.32
C GLU A 284 27.97 -1.40 -7.23
N ARG A 285 26.85 -0.76 -7.60
CA ARG A 285 25.88 -0.21 -6.65
C ARG A 285 25.22 -1.30 -5.81
N ILE A 286 24.84 -2.41 -6.44
CA ILE A 286 24.25 -3.56 -5.73
C ILE A 286 25.28 -4.20 -4.81
N ALA A 287 26.51 -4.43 -5.29
CA ALA A 287 27.58 -5.00 -4.50
C ALA A 287 27.91 -4.15 -3.26
N PHE A 288 28.02 -2.84 -3.44
CA PHE A 288 28.24 -1.91 -2.32
C PHE A 288 27.11 -1.97 -1.27
N TRP A 289 25.85 -2.05 -1.72
CA TRP A 289 24.74 -2.12 -0.75
C TRP A 289 24.70 -3.44 -0.01
N VAL A 290 24.95 -4.56 -0.69
CA VAL A 290 25.08 -5.88 -0.06
C VAL A 290 26.22 -5.89 0.96
N GLU A 291 27.41 -5.40 0.58
CA GLU A 291 28.59 -5.32 1.46
C GLU A 291 28.33 -4.43 2.68
N SER A 292 27.78 -3.23 2.47
CA SER A 292 27.45 -2.30 3.55
C SER A 292 26.44 -2.91 4.52
N SER A 293 25.40 -3.58 4.01
CA SER A 293 24.39 -4.25 4.84
C SER A 293 25.00 -5.43 5.61
N TRP A 294 25.81 -6.25 4.94
CA TRP A 294 26.51 -7.38 5.57
C TRP A 294 27.42 -6.94 6.70
N ASN A 295 28.25 -5.91 6.47
CA ASN A 295 29.17 -5.39 7.48
C ASN A 295 28.43 -4.86 8.73
N MET A 296 27.26 -4.23 8.55
CA MET A 296 26.44 -3.78 9.67
C MET A 296 25.83 -4.95 10.45
N TRP A 297 25.30 -5.97 9.77
CA TRP A 297 24.79 -7.17 10.42
C TRP A 297 25.91 -7.99 11.11
N ALA A 298 27.04 -8.20 10.44
CA ALA A 298 28.19 -8.89 11.00
C ALA A 298 28.74 -8.15 12.22
N GLY A 299 28.83 -6.82 12.16
CA GLY A 299 29.22 -6.01 13.31
C GLY A 299 28.23 -6.10 14.48
N ALA A 300 26.94 -6.27 14.21
CA ALA A 300 25.92 -6.44 15.24
C ALA A 300 26.00 -7.82 15.91
N THR A 301 26.27 -8.88 15.12
CA THR A 301 26.37 -10.25 15.66
C THR A 301 27.66 -10.52 16.40
N THR A 302 28.75 -9.79 16.09
CA THR A 302 30.06 -9.90 16.75
C THR A 302 30.22 -8.95 17.94
N ASP A 303 29.26 -8.09 18.20
CA ASP A 303 29.29 -7.19 19.35
C ASP A 303 28.96 -7.93 20.66
N PRO A 304 29.94 -8.10 21.56
CA PRO A 304 29.72 -8.84 22.82
C PRO A 304 28.78 -8.11 23.79
N THR A 305 28.53 -6.82 23.57
CA THR A 305 27.60 -6.02 24.39
C THR A 305 26.18 -6.08 23.91
N GLY A 306 25.92 -6.59 22.69
CA GLY A 306 24.61 -6.60 22.03
C GLY A 306 24.08 -5.20 21.64
N GLN A 307 24.79 -4.13 21.98
CA GLN A 307 24.33 -2.75 21.75
C GLN A 307 24.16 -2.40 20.26
N LYS A 308 25.04 -2.92 19.39
CA LYS A 308 24.92 -2.68 17.95
C LYS A 308 23.68 -3.34 17.37
N GLY A 309 23.37 -4.57 17.80
CA GLY A 309 22.15 -5.28 17.40
C GLY A 309 20.89 -4.54 17.84
N GLN A 310 20.87 -4.05 19.07
CA GLN A 310 19.78 -3.25 19.60
C GLN A 310 19.60 -1.94 18.83
N ARG A 311 20.70 -1.22 18.55
CA ARG A 311 20.65 0.01 17.71
C ARG A 311 20.11 -0.24 16.30
N LEU A 312 20.41 -1.37 15.67
CA LEU A 312 19.86 -1.74 14.36
C LEU A 312 18.36 -2.03 14.43
N ALA A 313 17.92 -2.75 15.46
CA ALA A 313 16.49 -3.00 15.69
C ALA A 313 15.74 -1.69 15.93
N ASP A 314 16.25 -0.83 16.81
CA ASP A 314 15.67 0.49 17.10
C ASP A 314 15.61 1.38 15.85
N ALA A 315 16.67 1.44 15.05
CA ALA A 315 16.68 2.20 13.81
C ALA A 315 15.66 1.69 12.80
N THR A 316 15.43 0.36 12.75
CA THR A 316 14.44 -0.25 11.87
C THR A 316 13.01 0.05 12.35
N LEU A 317 12.75 -0.08 13.65
CA LEU A 317 11.46 0.24 14.25
C LEU A 317 11.15 1.73 14.13
N HIS A 318 12.13 2.59 14.35
CA HIS A 318 11.99 4.05 14.23
C HIS A 318 11.57 4.48 12.81
N ARG A 319 12.03 3.78 11.77
CA ARG A 319 11.64 4.06 10.38
C ARG A 319 10.22 3.62 10.03
N LEU A 320 9.71 2.61 10.70
CA LEU A 320 8.33 2.14 10.53
C LEU A 320 7.34 2.93 11.38
N SER A 321 7.86 3.65 12.38
CA SER A 321 7.03 4.32 13.37
C SER A 321 6.56 5.69 12.92
N LEU A 322 5.26 5.88 12.98
CA LEU A 322 4.61 7.20 12.92
C LEU A 322 4.16 7.66 14.32
N LEU A 323 4.24 6.80 15.32
CA LEU A 323 3.83 7.11 16.70
C LEU A 323 4.61 8.31 17.24
N GLN A 324 5.95 8.26 17.18
CA GLN A 324 6.81 9.31 17.69
C GLN A 324 6.64 10.62 16.91
N GLN A 325 6.47 10.53 15.58
CA GLN A 325 6.24 11.72 14.75
C GLN A 325 4.92 12.40 15.11
N THR A 326 3.86 11.62 15.32
CA THR A 326 2.55 12.13 15.73
C THR A 326 2.60 12.68 17.16
N ALA A 327 3.28 12.01 18.08
CA ALA A 327 3.47 12.49 19.44
C ALA A 327 4.24 13.81 19.48
N ASN A 328 5.32 13.95 18.66
CA ASN A 328 6.05 15.21 18.52
C ASN A 328 5.15 16.34 17.98
N VAL A 329 4.24 16.02 17.06
CA VAL A 329 3.24 16.99 16.58
C VAL A 329 2.32 17.42 17.72
N ILE A 330 1.75 16.48 18.45
CA ILE A 330 0.79 16.75 19.55
C ILE A 330 1.46 17.59 20.66
N GLU A 331 2.70 17.28 21.00
CA GLU A 331 3.44 17.96 22.05
C GLU A 331 3.82 19.43 21.72
N ASN A 332 3.91 19.74 20.43
CA ASN A 332 4.28 21.10 19.98
C ASN A 332 3.09 21.91 19.44
N THR A 333 1.95 21.30 19.21
CA THR A 333 0.75 21.98 18.67
C THR A 333 -0.38 21.98 19.72
N PRO A 334 -0.98 23.13 20.04
CA PRO A 334 -0.83 24.44 19.35
C PRO A 334 0.27 25.36 19.92
N ASP A 335 0.95 25.01 21.02
CA ASP A 335 1.75 25.95 21.83
C ASP A 335 2.95 26.53 21.09
N ARG A 336 3.70 25.73 20.34
CA ARG A 336 4.86 26.17 19.55
C ARG A 336 4.54 26.34 18.08
N VAL A 337 3.71 25.45 17.53
CA VAL A 337 3.28 25.46 16.13
C VAL A 337 1.77 25.61 16.11
N PRO A 338 1.23 26.76 15.69
CA PRO A 338 -0.23 26.98 15.67
C PRO A 338 -0.92 26.05 14.70
N TYR A 339 -2.21 25.77 14.96
CA TYR A 339 -3.05 25.03 14.01
C TYR A 339 -3.08 25.68 12.64
N GLN A 340 -3.08 24.87 11.58
CA GLN A 340 -3.00 25.35 10.20
C GLN A 340 -4.37 25.53 9.53
N TYR A 341 -5.48 25.15 10.18
CA TYR A 341 -6.86 25.39 9.73
C TYR A 341 -7.12 25.02 8.26
N GLY A 342 -6.53 23.91 7.79
CA GLY A 342 -6.68 23.43 6.43
C GLY A 342 -5.67 23.97 5.42
N ARG A 343 -4.74 24.85 5.82
CA ARG A 343 -3.71 25.41 4.93
C ARG A 343 -2.89 24.34 4.23
N LEU A 344 -2.51 23.26 4.92
CA LEU A 344 -1.72 22.19 4.31
C LEU A 344 -2.51 21.43 3.24
N TYR A 345 -3.83 21.40 3.33
CA TYR A 345 -4.67 20.77 2.30
C TYR A 345 -4.86 21.60 1.04
N SER A 346 -4.48 22.89 1.05
CA SER A 346 -4.48 23.70 -0.17
C SER A 346 -3.53 23.14 -1.24
N TYR A 347 -2.46 22.46 -0.83
CA TYR A 347 -1.54 21.77 -1.75
C TYR A 347 -2.21 20.63 -2.53
N VAL A 348 -3.31 20.06 -2.02
CA VAL A 348 -4.12 19.09 -2.76
C VAL A 348 -4.71 19.72 -4.02
N ALA A 349 -5.27 20.94 -3.91
CA ALA A 349 -5.82 21.67 -5.05
C ALA A 349 -4.75 21.98 -6.11
N VAL A 350 -3.56 22.37 -5.67
CA VAL A 350 -2.41 22.63 -6.55
C VAL A 350 -2.03 21.39 -7.38
N THR A 351 -2.27 20.17 -6.89
CA THR A 351 -1.98 18.94 -7.60
C THR A 351 -2.62 18.85 -8.98
N PHE A 352 -3.86 19.32 -9.10
CA PHE A 352 -4.66 19.22 -10.32
C PHE A 352 -4.33 20.29 -11.37
N ILE A 353 -3.55 21.30 -11.03
CA ILE A 353 -3.15 22.36 -11.96
C ILE A 353 -1.87 21.93 -12.69
N PRO A 354 -1.88 21.74 -14.02
CA PRO A 354 -0.68 21.42 -14.78
C PRO A 354 0.38 22.54 -14.72
N ARG A 355 1.66 22.17 -14.67
CA ARG A 355 2.76 23.16 -14.62
C ARG A 355 2.86 24.04 -15.86
N PHE A 356 2.33 23.65 -17.00
CA PHE A 356 2.29 24.49 -18.18
C PHE A 356 1.30 25.66 -18.06
N LEU A 357 0.28 25.52 -17.15
CA LEU A 357 -0.65 26.62 -16.82
C LEU A 357 -0.13 27.46 -15.65
N TRP A 358 0.66 26.88 -14.75
CA TRP A 358 1.27 27.56 -13.61
C TRP A 358 2.69 27.03 -13.40
N PRO A 359 3.72 27.58 -14.12
CA PRO A 359 5.11 27.09 -14.06
C PRO A 359 5.69 27.11 -12.64
N ASP A 360 5.47 28.18 -11.89
CA ASP A 360 6.00 28.41 -10.54
C ASP A 360 5.06 27.90 -9.44
N LYS A 361 4.16 26.96 -9.76
CA LYS A 361 3.25 26.41 -8.75
C LYS A 361 4.04 25.72 -7.62
N PRO A 362 3.57 25.82 -6.34
CA PRO A 362 4.15 25.13 -5.22
C PRO A 362 4.27 23.62 -5.48
N SER A 363 5.28 22.98 -4.87
CA SER A 363 5.41 21.54 -4.88
C SER A 363 4.42 20.92 -3.90
N VAL A 364 3.93 19.72 -4.21
CA VAL A 364 3.14 18.91 -3.23
C VAL A 364 3.96 18.55 -2.01
N ASN A 365 5.29 18.51 -2.15
CA ASN A 365 6.22 18.23 -1.05
C ASN A 365 6.42 19.42 -0.12
N ASP A 366 5.99 20.63 -0.50
CA ASP A 366 6.21 21.84 0.32
C ASP A 366 5.45 21.77 1.65
N ALA A 367 4.32 21.07 1.70
CA ALA A 367 3.64 20.76 2.96
C ALA A 367 4.51 19.91 3.89
N ASN A 368 5.21 18.89 3.33
CA ASN A 368 6.14 18.06 4.10
C ASN A 368 7.41 18.82 4.51
N HIS A 369 7.93 19.65 3.63
CA HIS A 369 9.06 20.54 3.93
C HIS A 369 8.74 21.48 5.09
N TRP A 370 7.55 22.13 5.03
CA TRP A 370 7.08 22.99 6.11
C TRP A 370 6.99 22.22 7.44
N TYR A 371 6.43 21.00 7.42
CA TYR A 371 6.35 20.14 8.60
C TYR A 371 7.74 19.87 9.18
N GLN A 372 8.67 19.40 8.37
CA GLN A 372 10.00 19.02 8.83
C GLN A 372 10.74 20.19 9.51
N VAL A 373 10.63 21.39 8.94
CA VAL A 373 11.27 22.60 9.48
C VAL A 373 10.55 23.10 10.74
N SER A 374 9.21 23.19 10.69
CA SER A 374 8.40 23.76 11.79
C SER A 374 8.48 22.91 13.06
N TYR A 375 8.69 21.60 12.94
CA TYR A 375 8.84 20.70 14.09
C TYR A 375 10.30 20.35 14.40
N GLY A 376 11.27 21.05 13.83
CA GLY A 376 12.69 20.93 14.15
C GLY A 376 13.34 19.63 13.71
N LEU A 377 12.77 18.92 12.73
CA LEU A 377 13.27 17.64 12.22
C LEU A 377 14.41 17.81 11.23
N THR A 378 14.48 18.96 10.54
CA THR A 378 15.54 19.28 9.58
C THR A 378 15.75 20.79 9.48
N MET A 379 16.93 21.19 9.02
CA MET A 379 17.23 22.59 8.70
C MET A 379 16.72 22.95 7.28
N PRO A 380 16.36 24.20 7.01
CA PRO A 380 15.93 24.64 5.68
C PRO A 380 16.91 24.28 4.56
N GLY A 381 18.22 24.32 4.81
CA GLY A 381 19.24 23.96 3.82
C GLY A 381 19.42 22.46 3.57
N GLN A 382 18.81 21.60 4.36
CA GLN A 382 18.92 20.13 4.27
C GLN A 382 17.67 19.44 3.72
N ILE A 383 16.62 20.17 3.43
CA ILE A 383 15.31 19.66 3.00
C ILE A 383 15.43 18.73 1.78
N ALA A 384 16.33 19.05 0.83
CA ALA A 384 16.51 18.25 -0.38
C ALA A 384 17.11 16.85 -0.13
N SER A 385 17.80 16.66 1.00
CA SER A 385 18.50 15.41 1.32
C SER A 385 17.78 14.54 2.35
N VAL A 386 16.75 15.07 3.02
CA VAL A 386 16.02 14.41 4.11
C VAL A 386 14.54 14.42 3.78
N SER A 387 13.88 13.28 3.96
CA SER A 387 12.43 13.18 3.87
C SER A 387 11.92 12.38 5.07
N ILE A 388 11.21 13.07 5.95
CA ILE A 388 10.60 12.49 7.15
C ILE A 388 9.09 12.59 6.98
N ALA A 389 8.45 11.44 6.96
CA ALA A 389 7.01 11.35 6.79
C ALA A 389 6.28 11.77 8.09
N VAL A 390 5.19 12.52 7.94
CA VAL A 390 4.31 12.87 9.06
C VAL A 390 3.07 11.98 9.13
N GLY A 391 2.62 11.50 7.98
CA GLY A 391 1.41 10.72 7.84
C GLY A 391 0.12 11.57 7.88
N THR A 392 -0.93 11.04 7.24
CA THR A 392 -2.24 11.72 7.14
C THR A 392 -2.87 12.01 8.51
N LEU A 393 -2.65 11.15 9.51
CA LEU A 393 -3.23 11.34 10.86
C LEU A 393 -2.64 12.55 11.57
N ALA A 394 -1.30 12.65 11.65
CA ALA A 394 -0.65 13.78 12.29
C ALA A 394 -0.92 15.08 11.52
N GLU A 395 -0.92 15.04 10.17
CA GLU A 395 -1.31 16.19 9.35
C GLU A 395 -2.73 16.67 9.67
N SER A 396 -3.65 15.76 9.91
CA SER A 396 -5.04 16.11 10.27
C SER A 396 -5.11 16.83 11.62
N TYR A 397 -4.28 16.40 12.60
CA TYR A 397 -4.16 17.05 13.88
C TYR A 397 -3.52 18.45 13.77
N ILE A 398 -2.47 18.59 12.97
CA ILE A 398 -1.83 19.89 12.68
C ILE A 398 -2.87 20.90 12.16
N ASN A 399 -3.83 20.47 11.36
CA ASN A 399 -4.81 21.35 10.79
C ASN A 399 -6.00 21.61 11.72
N PHE A 400 -6.54 20.60 12.42
CA PHE A 400 -7.84 20.71 13.11
C PHE A 400 -7.85 20.13 14.53
N GLY A 401 -6.69 19.87 15.12
CA GLY A 401 -6.58 19.28 16.45
C GLY A 401 -7.27 17.92 16.54
N TRP A 402 -7.88 17.63 17.66
CA TRP A 402 -8.54 16.34 17.95
C TRP A 402 -9.69 15.98 17.01
N LEU A 403 -10.34 16.98 16.39
CA LEU A 403 -11.37 16.73 15.38
C LEU A 403 -10.80 16.33 14.01
N GLY A 404 -9.54 16.66 13.76
CA GLY A 404 -8.85 16.43 12.48
C GLY A 404 -8.97 15.01 11.95
N PRO A 405 -8.62 13.97 12.76
CA PRO A 405 -8.71 12.59 12.30
C PRO A 405 -10.12 12.20 11.84
N VAL A 406 -11.17 12.62 12.55
CA VAL A 406 -12.53 12.31 12.14
C VAL A 406 -12.90 13.03 10.86
N LEU A 407 -12.61 14.34 10.78
CA LEU A 407 -12.93 15.19 9.62
C LEU A 407 -12.23 14.74 8.34
N ILE A 408 -11.02 14.20 8.44
CA ILE A 408 -10.20 13.83 7.29
C ILE A 408 -10.28 12.33 6.98
N MET A 409 -10.18 11.46 7.99
CA MET A 409 -10.14 10.02 7.77
C MET A 409 -11.50 9.44 7.37
N PHE A 410 -12.61 10.06 7.78
CA PHE A 410 -13.92 9.60 7.37
C PHE A 410 -14.18 9.81 5.86
N PRO A 411 -14.01 11.02 5.28
CA PRO A 411 -14.12 11.21 3.83
C PRO A 411 -13.09 10.39 3.05
N LEU A 412 -11.86 10.27 3.55
CA LEU A 412 -10.85 9.40 2.95
C LEU A 412 -11.33 7.96 2.93
N GLY A 413 -11.93 7.48 4.03
CA GLY A 413 -12.54 6.15 4.09
C GLY A 413 -13.65 5.96 3.06
N MET A 414 -14.51 6.95 2.86
CA MET A 414 -15.54 6.92 1.81
C MET A 414 -14.92 6.82 0.41
N PHE A 415 -13.88 7.58 0.15
CA PHE A 415 -13.16 7.56 -1.13
C PHE A 415 -12.51 6.19 -1.37
N LEU A 416 -11.77 5.65 -0.38
CA LEU A 416 -11.12 4.34 -0.48
C LEU A 416 -12.11 3.19 -0.60
N GLY A 417 -13.23 3.25 0.13
CA GLY A 417 -14.33 2.30 -0.01
C GLY A 417 -14.95 2.32 -1.41
N SER A 418 -15.01 3.49 -2.04
CA SER A 418 -15.46 3.64 -3.43
C SER A 418 -14.48 3.02 -4.41
N LEU A 419 -13.18 3.27 -4.25
CA LEU A 419 -12.12 2.63 -5.07
C LEU A 419 -12.11 1.11 -4.89
N GLN A 420 -12.26 0.63 -3.66
CA GLN A 420 -12.39 -0.80 -3.38
C GLN A 420 -13.54 -1.43 -4.15
N ARG A 421 -14.67 -0.74 -4.23
CA ARG A 421 -15.84 -1.23 -4.95
C ARG A 421 -15.65 -1.28 -6.46
N ILE A 422 -14.92 -0.31 -7.02
CA ILE A 422 -14.68 -0.22 -8.47
C ILE A 422 -13.63 -1.25 -8.90
N PHE A 423 -12.49 -1.29 -8.20
CA PHE A 423 -11.29 -1.99 -8.64
C PHE A 423 -11.00 -3.29 -7.88
N LEU A 424 -11.41 -3.41 -6.62
CA LEU A 424 -11.01 -4.50 -5.74
C LEU A 424 -12.17 -5.41 -5.33
N HIS A 425 -13.37 -5.18 -5.90
CA HIS A 425 -14.52 -6.03 -5.65
C HIS A 425 -14.38 -7.39 -6.36
N ALA A 426 -15.02 -8.42 -5.83
CA ALA A 426 -15.03 -9.76 -6.39
C ALA A 426 -15.46 -9.84 -7.87
N ASP A 427 -16.40 -8.97 -8.24
CA ASP A 427 -16.97 -8.91 -9.59
C ASP A 427 -16.21 -7.96 -10.53
N ALA A 428 -15.12 -7.34 -10.10
CA ALA A 428 -14.30 -6.53 -10.97
C ALA A 428 -13.68 -7.42 -12.06
N GLY A 429 -13.84 -7.04 -13.33
CA GLY A 429 -13.24 -7.75 -14.46
C GLY A 429 -11.73 -7.87 -14.32
N LEU A 430 -11.10 -8.75 -15.11
CA LEU A 430 -9.66 -9.03 -15.04
C LEU A 430 -8.82 -7.76 -15.13
N LEU A 431 -9.16 -6.85 -16.05
CA LEU A 431 -8.45 -5.59 -16.23
C LEU A 431 -8.57 -4.68 -14.99
N PHE A 432 -9.79 -4.44 -14.52
CA PHE A 432 -10.04 -3.54 -13.38
C PHE A 432 -9.40 -4.04 -12.08
N SER A 433 -9.50 -5.33 -11.81
CA SER A 433 -8.87 -5.91 -10.62
C SER A 433 -7.34 -5.96 -10.72
N SER A 434 -6.76 -6.04 -11.92
CA SER A 434 -5.32 -5.91 -12.12
C SER A 434 -4.85 -4.46 -11.91
N ILE A 435 -5.61 -3.48 -12.40
CA ILE A 435 -5.39 -2.06 -12.11
C ILE A 435 -5.48 -1.82 -10.59
N GLY A 436 -6.51 -2.34 -9.95
CA GLY A 436 -6.67 -2.25 -8.50
C GLY A 436 -5.48 -2.79 -7.74
N ALA A 437 -4.93 -3.94 -8.14
CA ALA A 437 -3.74 -4.51 -7.54
C ALA A 437 -2.52 -3.57 -7.64
N VAL A 438 -2.37 -2.86 -8.76
CA VAL A 438 -1.28 -1.90 -8.98
C VAL A 438 -1.46 -0.61 -8.19
N LEU A 439 -2.70 -0.21 -7.88
CA LEU A 439 -2.99 0.96 -7.05
C LEU A 439 -2.74 0.70 -5.55
N ILE A 440 -2.78 -0.56 -5.09
CA ILE A 440 -2.71 -0.90 -3.65
C ILE A 440 -1.46 -0.35 -2.95
N PRO A 441 -0.24 -0.40 -3.48
CA PRO A 441 0.92 0.17 -2.80
C PRO A 441 0.71 1.64 -2.43
N GLN A 442 0.13 2.45 -3.33
CA GLN A 442 -0.22 3.85 -3.04
C GLN A 442 -1.36 3.94 -2.02
N LEU A 443 -2.37 3.08 -2.12
CA LEU A 443 -3.50 3.09 -1.17
C LEU A 443 -3.06 2.73 0.25
N LEU A 444 -2.01 1.94 0.42
CA LEU A 444 -1.45 1.53 1.71
C LEU A 444 -0.40 2.50 2.28
N SER A 445 -0.08 3.59 1.60
CA SER A 445 0.92 4.57 2.04
C SER A 445 0.37 5.45 3.17
N VAL A 446 0.32 4.90 4.39
CA VAL A 446 -0.19 5.58 5.60
C VAL A 446 0.74 6.70 6.08
N GLU A 447 1.99 6.68 5.63
CA GLU A 447 3.02 7.67 5.94
C GLU A 447 2.91 8.96 5.10
N SER A 448 2.26 8.90 3.94
CA SER A 448 2.14 10.06 3.05
C SER A 448 1.22 11.13 3.62
N GLN A 449 1.56 12.38 3.38
CA GLN A 449 0.64 13.51 3.56
C GLN A 449 -0.47 13.49 2.51
N MET A 450 -1.58 14.16 2.81
CA MET A 450 -2.76 14.16 1.93
C MET A 450 -2.45 14.69 0.53
N ALA A 451 -1.63 15.74 0.41
CA ALA A 451 -1.25 16.29 -0.88
C ALA A 451 -0.45 15.29 -1.73
N GLU A 452 0.54 14.62 -1.15
CA GLU A 452 1.32 13.57 -1.82
C GLU A 452 0.47 12.33 -2.14
N TYR A 453 -0.39 11.94 -1.20
CA TYR A 453 -1.28 10.80 -1.35
C TYR A 453 -2.25 11.00 -2.51
N VAL A 454 -2.92 12.15 -2.55
CA VAL A 454 -3.87 12.51 -3.62
C VAL A 454 -3.14 12.74 -4.94
N ALA A 455 -1.97 13.41 -4.93
CA ALA A 455 -1.16 13.61 -6.13
C ALA A 455 -0.75 12.28 -6.76
N GLY A 456 -0.23 11.36 -5.96
CA GLY A 456 0.16 10.03 -6.42
C GLY A 456 -1.02 9.27 -7.02
N LEU A 457 -2.16 9.25 -6.34
CA LEU A 457 -3.38 8.60 -6.86
C LEU A 457 -3.90 9.26 -8.14
N ALA A 458 -3.96 10.60 -8.19
CA ALA A 458 -4.44 11.32 -9.37
C ALA A 458 -3.59 11.02 -10.61
N GLN A 459 -2.27 11.01 -10.45
CA GLN A 459 -1.35 10.68 -11.53
C GLN A 459 -1.48 9.21 -11.96
N GLN A 460 -1.60 8.29 -11.02
CA GLN A 460 -1.81 6.88 -11.32
C GLN A 460 -3.16 6.65 -12.03
N VAL A 461 -4.23 7.30 -11.58
CA VAL A 461 -5.54 7.25 -12.24
C VAL A 461 -5.46 7.84 -13.66
N PHE A 462 -4.73 8.94 -13.86
CA PHE A 462 -4.53 9.51 -15.19
C PHE A 462 -3.84 8.50 -16.13
N VAL A 463 -2.78 7.84 -15.71
CA VAL A 463 -2.11 6.79 -16.49
C VAL A 463 -3.05 5.61 -16.76
N VAL A 464 -3.85 5.21 -15.76
CA VAL A 464 -4.86 4.16 -15.93
C VAL A 464 -5.89 4.53 -17.00
N LEU A 465 -6.36 5.79 -17.00
CA LEU A 465 -7.29 6.28 -18.03
C LEU A 465 -6.68 6.20 -19.42
N LEU A 466 -5.39 6.53 -19.58
CA LEU A 466 -4.69 6.35 -20.86
C LEU A 466 -4.67 4.88 -21.31
N ILE A 467 -4.41 3.94 -20.40
CA ILE A 467 -4.45 2.50 -20.69
C ILE A 467 -5.86 2.06 -21.10
N LEU A 468 -6.90 2.69 -20.54
CA LEU A 468 -8.29 2.34 -20.81
C LEU A 468 -8.86 2.95 -22.11
N ILE A 469 -8.18 3.93 -22.74
CA ILE A 469 -8.66 4.56 -23.99
C ILE A 469 -9.05 3.53 -25.07
N PRO A 470 -8.23 2.50 -25.38
CA PRO A 470 -8.62 1.50 -26.37
C PRO A 470 -9.89 0.73 -25.96
N VAL A 471 -10.05 0.44 -24.67
CA VAL A 471 -11.23 -0.27 -24.13
C VAL A 471 -12.50 0.56 -24.37
N PHE A 472 -12.48 1.85 -24.05
CA PHE A 472 -13.63 2.73 -24.25
C PHE A 472 -13.97 2.92 -25.72
N LYS A 473 -12.97 3.02 -26.59
CA LYS A 473 -13.16 3.14 -28.03
C LYS A 473 -13.88 1.93 -28.65
N TYR A 474 -13.60 0.73 -28.16
CA TYR A 474 -14.24 -0.49 -28.66
C TYR A 474 -15.62 -0.75 -28.03
N ARG A 475 -15.85 -0.34 -26.78
CA ARG A 475 -17.11 -0.53 -26.06
C ARG A 475 -18.25 0.36 -26.59
N GLY A 476 -17.95 1.48 -27.21
CA GLY A 476 -18.96 2.33 -27.88
C GLY A 476 -19.73 1.61 -28.98
N ARG A 477 -19.29 0.41 -29.39
CA ARG A 477 -19.98 -0.47 -30.37
C ARG A 477 -20.79 -1.60 -29.73
N GLY A 478 -20.71 -1.83 -28.42
CA GLY A 478 -21.43 -2.88 -27.68
C GLY A 478 -22.47 -2.33 -26.72
N LYS A 479 -23.69 -2.87 -26.69
CA LYS A 479 -24.77 -2.44 -25.80
C LYS A 479 -24.38 -2.61 -24.33
N LEU A 480 -24.53 -1.56 -23.52
CA LEU A 480 -24.51 -1.64 -22.06
C LEU A 480 -25.64 -2.58 -21.60
N VAL A 481 -25.32 -3.73 -21.04
CA VAL A 481 -26.31 -4.62 -20.45
C VAL A 481 -26.68 -4.09 -19.06
N PRO A 482 -27.94 -3.65 -18.84
CA PRO A 482 -28.36 -3.15 -17.53
C PRO A 482 -28.37 -4.28 -16.48
N ARG A 483 -27.96 -3.94 -15.26
CA ARG A 483 -27.82 -4.84 -14.10
C ARG A 483 -29.07 -5.68 -13.75
N LYS A 484 -30.26 -5.34 -14.28
CA LYS A 484 -31.52 -6.04 -13.97
C LYS A 484 -31.60 -7.47 -14.47
N VAL A 485 -30.82 -7.86 -15.49
CA VAL A 485 -30.92 -9.21 -16.10
C VAL A 485 -30.26 -10.30 -15.26
N PHE A 486 -29.25 -9.95 -14.43
CA PHE A 486 -28.50 -10.94 -13.65
C PHE A 486 -29.09 -11.28 -12.28
N ALA A 487 -29.96 -10.43 -11.71
CA ALA A 487 -30.65 -10.76 -10.47
C ALA A 487 -31.71 -11.85 -10.62
N GLN A 488 -32.22 -12.05 -11.84
CA GLN A 488 -33.24 -13.08 -12.11
C GLN A 488 -32.66 -14.46 -12.45
N SER A 489 -31.42 -14.55 -12.91
CA SER A 489 -30.78 -15.85 -13.20
C SER A 489 -30.20 -16.56 -11.95
N ALA A 490 -29.94 -15.82 -10.88
CA ALA A 490 -29.43 -16.39 -9.62
C ALA A 490 -30.52 -17.03 -8.73
N ASN A 491 -31.80 -16.79 -9.04
CA ASN A 491 -32.95 -17.28 -8.24
C ASN A 491 -33.83 -18.30 -8.94
N ARG A 492 -33.37 -18.94 -10.03
CA ARG A 492 -34.06 -20.13 -10.52
C ARG A 492 -33.46 -21.38 -9.87
N PRO A 493 -34.19 -22.08 -9.01
CA PRO A 493 -33.84 -23.45 -8.67
C PRO A 493 -34.03 -24.29 -9.93
N GLU A 494 -32.98 -24.93 -10.42
CA GLU A 494 -33.10 -25.97 -11.44
C GLU A 494 -33.92 -27.12 -10.85
N ILE A 495 -35.17 -27.17 -11.18
CA ILE A 495 -36.00 -28.36 -10.98
C ILE A 495 -35.55 -29.38 -12.04
N PHE A 496 -34.60 -30.21 -11.66
CA PHE A 496 -34.34 -31.46 -12.41
C PHE A 496 -35.53 -32.37 -12.26
N ARG A 497 -36.46 -32.34 -13.23
CA ARG A 497 -37.41 -33.41 -13.44
C ARG A 497 -36.68 -34.55 -14.17
N SER A 498 -36.33 -35.59 -13.40
CA SER A 498 -35.99 -36.89 -13.96
C SER A 498 -37.20 -37.49 -14.63
N ASN A 499 -37.27 -37.48 -15.98
CA ASN A 499 -38.13 -38.37 -16.75
C ASN A 499 -37.32 -39.61 -17.10
N THR A 500 -37.34 -40.58 -16.23
CA THR A 500 -37.04 -41.98 -16.55
C THR A 500 -38.35 -42.67 -16.92
N SER A 501 -38.72 -42.65 -18.20
CA SER A 501 -39.66 -43.63 -18.77
C SER A 501 -38.86 -44.83 -19.29
N LEU A 502 -38.90 -45.88 -18.54
CA LEU A 502 -38.52 -47.24 -18.97
C LEU A 502 -39.43 -47.66 -20.10
N GLN A 503 -38.92 -47.78 -21.32
CA GLN A 503 -39.49 -48.63 -22.36
C GLN A 503 -38.78 -49.98 -22.36
N LYS A 504 -39.56 -51.05 -22.09
CA LYS A 504 -39.19 -52.44 -22.30
C LYS A 504 -39.17 -52.76 -23.80
N PRO A 505 -38.25 -53.61 -24.29
CA PRO A 505 -38.32 -54.12 -25.65
C PRO A 505 -39.35 -55.25 -25.76
N PRO A 506 -40.04 -55.43 -26.87
CA PRO A 506 -40.83 -56.61 -27.15
C PRO A 506 -39.95 -57.75 -27.70
N LEU A 507 -40.28 -58.95 -27.29
CA LEU A 507 -39.98 -60.32 -27.76
C LEU A 507 -39.00 -60.50 -28.93
#